data_5d476a77a645004eb7a4c8d0032210b7
#
_entry.id   5d476a77a645004eb7a4c8d0032210b7
#
_cell.length_a   1.000
_cell.length_b   1.000
_cell.length_c   1.000
_cell.angle_alpha   90.00
_cell.angle_beta   90.00
_cell.angle_gamma   90.00
#
_symmetry.space_group_name_H-M   'P 1'
#
loop_
_entity.id
_entity.type
_entity.pdbx_description
1 polymer ?
#
loop_
_entity_poly.entity_id
_entity_poly.type
_entity_poly.pdbx_seq_one_letter_code
_entity_poly.pdbx_strand_id
1 'polypeptide(L)'
;MDHVYFSDGNEKRISWTIQSNNAVVEQYREQADIYLDKISVEQSKYIALHVGIFWCVGTFIIKNGDMVKIMLDSKTMFDHLANNNTVTDSFIISRTGFIKQLIEQRKLIIKYELIEPQHNIATKMLSS
;
A
#
# COMPACT_ATOMS: atom_id res chain seq x y z
N MET A 1 -7.96 -13.87 10.32
CA MET A 1 -8.88 -12.79 9.92
C MET A 1 -8.52 -12.27 8.56
N ASP A 2 -9.50 -11.85 7.80
CA ASP A 2 -9.31 -11.39 6.43
C ASP A 2 -9.54 -9.88 6.33
N HIS A 3 -8.67 -9.22 5.57
CA HIS A 3 -8.75 -7.78 5.36
C HIS A 3 -8.71 -7.45 3.88
N VAL A 4 -9.31 -6.32 3.50
CA VAL A 4 -9.18 -5.73 2.18
C VAL A 4 -8.51 -4.38 2.35
N TYR A 5 -7.40 -4.18 1.68
CA TYR A 5 -6.55 -3.01 1.84
C TYR A 5 -6.46 -2.21 0.54
N PHE A 6 -6.74 -0.92 0.63
CA PHE A 6 -6.59 0.04 -0.46
C PHE A 6 -5.56 1.07 -0.05
N SER A 7 -4.74 1.51 -0.97
CA SER A 7 -3.81 2.62 -0.72
C SER A 7 -3.61 3.43 -2.00
N ASP A 8 -3.21 4.67 -1.82
CA ASP A 8 -2.87 5.55 -2.93
C ASP A 8 -1.91 6.63 -2.46
N GLY A 9 -1.26 7.27 -3.42
CA GLY A 9 -0.32 8.33 -3.11
C GLY A 9 -0.12 9.27 -4.29
N ASN A 10 0.32 10.47 -3.97
CA ASN A 10 0.77 11.46 -4.93
C ASN A 10 2.02 12.15 -4.36
N GLU A 11 2.46 13.22 -5.00
CA GLU A 11 3.69 13.91 -4.58
C GLU A 11 3.58 14.58 -3.21
N LYS A 12 2.36 14.79 -2.72
CA LYS A 12 2.10 15.55 -1.49
C LYS A 12 1.59 14.69 -0.33
N ARG A 13 0.93 13.57 -0.63
CA ARG A 13 0.17 12.84 0.40
C ARG A 13 0.11 11.35 0.09
N ILE A 14 -0.03 10.54 1.13
CA ILE A 14 -0.35 9.11 1.01
C ILE A 14 -1.62 8.84 1.80
N SER A 15 -2.33 7.79 1.40
CA SER A 15 -3.58 7.39 2.06
C SER A 15 -3.77 5.89 2.02
N TRP A 16 -4.53 5.37 2.98
CA TRP A 16 -4.93 3.97 2.97
C TRP A 16 -6.27 3.77 3.65
N THR A 17 -6.95 2.73 3.24
CA THR A 17 -8.22 2.29 3.80
C THR A 17 -8.15 0.78 3.98
N ILE A 18 -8.50 0.29 5.16
CA ILE A 18 -8.56 -1.14 5.43
C ILE A 18 -9.96 -1.51 5.91
N GLN A 19 -10.52 -2.56 5.31
CA GLN A 19 -11.82 -3.11 5.64
C GLN A 19 -11.61 -4.46 6.32
N SER A 20 -12.18 -4.62 7.53
CA SER A 20 -12.06 -5.84 8.33
C SER A 20 -13.42 -6.16 8.91
N ASN A 21 -14.05 -7.27 8.49
CA ASN A 21 -15.42 -7.59 8.87
C ASN A 21 -16.36 -6.43 8.51
N ASN A 22 -16.99 -5.80 9.53
CA ASN A 22 -17.89 -4.67 9.34
C ASN A 22 -17.23 -3.33 9.66
N ALA A 23 -15.92 -3.33 9.90
CA ALA A 23 -15.19 -2.12 10.26
C ALA A 23 -14.38 -1.59 9.08
N VAL A 24 -14.34 -0.26 8.94
CA VAL A 24 -13.53 0.42 7.93
C VAL A 24 -12.70 1.46 8.64
N VAL A 25 -11.39 1.46 8.41
CA VAL A 25 -10.47 2.45 8.97
C VAL A 25 -9.78 3.16 7.81
N GLU A 26 -9.80 4.49 7.85
CA GLU A 26 -9.21 5.34 6.82
C GLU A 26 -8.17 6.25 7.46
N GLN A 27 -7.02 6.40 6.81
CA GLN A 27 -5.94 7.26 7.26
C GLN A 27 -5.29 7.96 6.08
N TYR A 28 -4.74 9.14 6.32
CA TYR A 28 -3.86 9.80 5.37
C TYR A 28 -2.73 10.49 6.09
N ARG A 29 -1.65 10.75 5.36
CA ARG A 29 -0.47 11.45 5.87
C ARG A 29 0.08 12.36 4.80
N GLU A 30 0.57 13.53 5.20
CA GLU A 30 1.42 14.32 4.32
C GLU A 30 2.72 13.56 4.06
N GLN A 31 3.30 13.71 2.88
CA GLN A 31 4.59 13.11 2.59
C GLN A 31 5.64 13.67 3.56
N ALA A 32 6.58 12.81 3.98
CA ALA A 32 7.74 13.25 4.74
C ALA A 32 8.53 14.27 3.93
N ASP A 33 9.20 15.21 4.62
CA ASP A 33 9.93 16.31 3.97
C ASP A 33 10.94 15.83 2.93
N ILE A 34 11.56 14.67 3.16
CA ILE A 34 12.52 14.08 2.21
C ILE A 34 11.86 13.61 0.92
N TYR A 35 10.55 13.43 0.91
CA TYR A 35 9.80 12.95 -0.25
C TYR A 35 8.90 14.02 -0.86
N LEU A 36 8.48 15.01 -0.08
CA LEU A 36 7.49 16.00 -0.51
C LEU A 36 7.94 16.69 -1.81
N ASP A 37 7.13 16.56 -2.85
CA ASP A 37 7.41 17.08 -4.20
C ASP A 37 8.70 16.55 -4.83
N LYS A 38 9.28 15.47 -4.29
CA LYS A 38 10.57 14.92 -4.75
C LYS A 38 10.46 13.50 -5.29
N ILE A 39 9.27 12.91 -5.25
CA ILE A 39 9.03 11.54 -5.71
C ILE A 39 7.98 11.54 -6.80
N SER A 40 7.96 10.47 -7.60
CA SER A 40 6.93 10.28 -8.61
C SER A 40 5.63 9.76 -7.97
N VAL A 41 4.53 9.88 -8.71
CA VAL A 41 3.24 9.30 -8.30
C VAL A 41 3.39 7.78 -8.10
N GLU A 42 4.08 7.12 -9.02
CA GLU A 42 4.28 5.67 -8.92
C GLU A 42 5.07 5.30 -7.66
N GLN A 43 6.16 6.02 -7.36
CA GLN A 43 6.92 5.80 -6.12
C GLN A 43 6.07 6.01 -4.88
N SER A 44 5.19 7.02 -4.90
CA SER A 44 4.33 7.33 -3.77
C SER A 44 3.33 6.21 -3.46
N LYS A 45 2.90 5.47 -4.48
CA LYS A 45 1.99 4.33 -4.29
C LYS A 45 2.67 3.21 -3.50
N TYR A 46 3.97 2.98 -3.72
CA TYR A 46 4.73 2.01 -2.93
C TYR A 46 4.92 2.47 -1.49
N ILE A 47 5.14 3.77 -1.29
CA ILE A 47 5.23 4.33 0.07
C ILE A 47 3.90 4.11 0.80
N ALA A 48 2.77 4.42 0.15
CA ALA A 48 1.45 4.26 0.75
C ALA A 48 1.16 2.81 1.12
N LEU A 49 1.54 1.87 0.26
CA LEU A 49 1.39 0.45 0.55
C LEU A 49 2.20 0.06 1.78
N HIS A 50 3.47 0.43 1.82
CA HIS A 50 4.38 0.07 2.92
C HIS A 50 3.96 0.70 4.25
N VAL A 51 3.80 2.04 4.25
CA VAL A 51 3.47 2.78 5.47
C VAL A 51 2.12 2.34 6.02
N GLY A 52 1.13 2.17 5.15
CA GLY A 52 -0.21 1.79 5.59
C GLY A 52 -0.28 0.40 6.19
N ILE A 53 0.36 -0.59 5.57
CA ILE A 53 0.40 -1.96 6.12
C ILE A 53 1.16 -1.95 7.46
N PHE A 54 2.29 -1.25 7.51
CA PHE A 54 3.08 -1.12 8.75
C PHE A 54 2.23 -0.52 9.87
N TRP A 55 1.47 0.55 9.55
CA TRP A 55 0.57 1.19 10.51
C TRP A 55 -0.54 0.23 10.98
N CYS A 56 -1.14 -0.52 10.05
CA CYS A 56 -2.19 -1.48 10.40
C CYS A 56 -1.67 -2.60 11.30
N VAL A 57 -0.42 -3.04 11.10
CA VAL A 57 0.24 -4.01 11.99
C VAL A 57 0.53 -3.37 13.35
N GLY A 58 1.06 -2.14 13.35
CA GLY A 58 1.42 -1.45 14.58
C GLY A 58 0.22 -1.09 15.46
N THR A 59 -0.95 -0.93 14.88
CA THR A 59 -2.19 -0.64 15.62
C THR A 59 -3.02 -1.90 15.90
N PHE A 60 -2.47 -3.08 15.61
CA PHE A 60 -3.10 -4.39 15.85
C PHE A 60 -4.39 -4.64 15.05
N ILE A 61 -4.60 -3.90 13.96
CA ILE A 61 -5.67 -4.20 13.01
C ILE A 61 -5.32 -5.46 12.25
N ILE A 62 -4.09 -5.54 11.73
CA ILE A 62 -3.56 -6.74 11.08
C ILE A 62 -2.70 -7.47 12.09
N LYS A 63 -2.97 -8.76 12.28
CA LYS A 63 -2.23 -9.62 13.21
C LYS A 63 -1.42 -10.65 12.44
N ASN A 64 -0.43 -11.22 13.10
CA ASN A 64 0.41 -12.27 12.48
C ASN A 64 -0.47 -13.40 11.93
N GLY A 65 -0.19 -13.79 10.69
CA GLY A 65 -0.93 -14.86 10.03
C GLY A 65 -2.20 -14.44 9.32
N ASP A 66 -2.60 -13.17 9.44
CA ASP A 66 -3.81 -12.68 8.78
C ASP A 66 -3.66 -12.69 7.25
N MET A 67 -4.81 -12.81 6.56
CA MET A 67 -4.87 -12.66 5.11
C MET A 67 -5.24 -11.24 4.75
N VAL A 68 -4.50 -10.64 3.82
CA VAL A 68 -4.75 -9.28 3.33
C VAL A 68 -4.83 -9.30 1.81
N LYS A 69 -6.00 -8.89 1.31
CA LYS A 69 -6.18 -8.66 -0.13
C LYS A 69 -5.79 -7.22 -0.39
N ILE A 70 -4.72 -7.02 -1.15
CA ILE A 70 -4.20 -5.70 -1.49
C ILE A 70 -4.71 -5.30 -2.87
N MET A 71 -5.47 -4.21 -2.92
CA MET A 71 -6.08 -3.69 -4.14
C MET A 71 -5.15 -2.68 -4.77
N LEU A 72 -4.72 -2.92 -6.00
CA LEU A 72 -3.76 -2.09 -6.72
C LEU A 72 -4.44 -1.48 -7.95
N ASP A 73 -4.31 -0.17 -8.13
CA ASP A 73 -4.88 0.53 -9.28
C ASP A 73 -3.86 0.86 -10.36
N SER A 74 -2.64 0.39 -10.21
CA SER A 74 -1.57 0.53 -11.21
C SER A 74 -1.23 -0.85 -11.78
N LYS A 75 -1.41 -1.01 -13.09
CA LYS A 75 -1.08 -2.28 -13.74
C LYS A 75 0.41 -2.58 -13.62
N THR A 76 1.27 -1.58 -13.75
CA THR A 76 2.71 -1.74 -13.61
C THR A 76 3.07 -2.26 -12.22
N MET A 77 2.47 -1.68 -11.19
CA MET A 77 2.69 -2.10 -9.80
C MET A 77 2.16 -3.52 -9.56
N PHE A 78 0.97 -3.82 -10.09
CA PHE A 78 0.39 -5.17 -10.01
C PHE A 78 1.29 -6.20 -10.68
N ASP A 79 1.74 -5.93 -11.90
CA ASP A 79 2.61 -6.85 -12.63
C ASP A 79 3.95 -7.06 -11.90
N HIS A 80 4.46 -6.02 -11.23
CA HIS A 80 5.67 -6.13 -10.43
C HIS A 80 5.45 -6.99 -9.17
N LEU A 81 4.44 -6.65 -8.38
CA LEU A 81 4.24 -7.30 -7.08
C LEU A 81 3.62 -8.69 -7.18
N ALA A 82 2.63 -8.86 -8.06
CA ALA A 82 1.89 -10.12 -8.19
C ALA A 82 2.57 -11.09 -9.15
N ASN A 83 3.18 -10.58 -10.23
CA ASN A 83 3.73 -11.41 -11.31
C ASN A 83 5.26 -11.40 -11.38
N ASN A 84 5.92 -10.74 -10.42
CA ASN A 84 7.39 -10.67 -10.33
C ASN A 84 8.06 -10.04 -11.56
N ASN A 85 7.36 -9.15 -12.26
CA ASN A 85 7.97 -8.43 -13.37
C ASN A 85 9.12 -7.56 -12.86
N THR A 86 10.16 -7.45 -13.66
CA THR A 86 11.35 -6.69 -13.30
C THR A 86 11.07 -5.19 -13.33
N VAL A 87 11.58 -4.47 -12.32
CA VAL A 87 11.61 -3.01 -12.28
C VAL A 87 13.06 -2.56 -12.12
N THR A 88 13.37 -1.36 -12.60
CA THR A 88 14.74 -0.83 -12.57
C THR A 88 14.90 0.35 -11.60
N ASP A 89 13.79 0.93 -11.12
CA ASP A 89 13.83 2.05 -10.19
C ASP A 89 14.37 1.56 -8.83
N SER A 90 15.52 2.07 -8.42
CA SER A 90 16.18 1.64 -7.19
C SER A 90 15.37 1.95 -5.93
N PHE A 91 14.62 3.07 -5.95
CA PHE A 91 13.73 3.42 -4.84
C PHE A 91 12.63 2.37 -4.67
N ILE A 92 12.00 1.99 -5.78
CA ILE A 92 10.93 0.98 -5.78
C ILE A 92 11.48 -0.38 -5.36
N ILE A 93 12.64 -0.77 -5.86
CA ILE A 93 13.29 -2.05 -5.50
C ILE A 93 13.52 -2.10 -3.99
N SER A 94 14.10 -1.04 -3.43
CA SER A 94 14.39 -0.95 -2.00
C SER A 94 13.11 -1.02 -1.17
N ARG A 95 12.10 -0.24 -1.55
CA ARG A 95 10.83 -0.21 -0.82
C ARG A 95 10.12 -1.55 -0.87
N THR A 96 10.14 -2.21 -2.03
CA THR A 96 9.54 -3.54 -2.20
C THR A 96 10.23 -4.57 -1.30
N GLY A 97 11.54 -4.46 -1.13
CA GLY A 97 12.28 -5.32 -0.19
C GLY A 97 11.76 -5.20 1.23
N PHE A 98 11.51 -3.98 1.70
CA PHE A 98 10.95 -3.75 3.03
C PHE A 98 9.51 -4.26 3.14
N ILE A 99 8.70 -4.10 2.10
CA ILE A 99 7.33 -4.64 2.08
C ILE A 99 7.36 -6.17 2.21
N LYS A 100 8.19 -6.84 1.43
CA LYS A 100 8.32 -8.29 1.46
C LYS A 100 8.82 -8.78 2.83
N GLN A 101 9.77 -8.06 3.41
CA GLN A 101 10.30 -8.37 4.73
C GLN A 101 9.20 -8.29 5.80
N LEU A 102 8.38 -7.24 5.76
CA LEU A 102 7.26 -7.07 6.69
C LEU A 102 6.25 -8.21 6.57
N ILE A 103 5.87 -8.55 5.33
CA ILE A 103 4.94 -9.65 5.06
C ILE A 103 5.49 -10.96 5.65
N GLU A 104 6.77 -11.24 5.43
CA GLU A 104 7.40 -12.45 5.88
C GLU A 104 7.52 -12.51 7.40
N GLN A 105 7.97 -11.43 8.03
CA GLN A 105 8.12 -11.34 9.49
C GLN A 105 6.78 -11.52 10.20
N ARG A 106 5.70 -11.03 9.62
CA ARG A 106 4.36 -11.11 10.22
C ARG A 106 3.57 -12.30 9.72
N LYS A 107 4.15 -13.12 8.83
CA LYS A 107 3.52 -14.32 8.27
C LYS A 107 2.17 -14.00 7.61
N LEU A 108 2.08 -12.85 6.94
CA LEU A 108 0.85 -12.42 6.29
C LEU A 108 0.63 -13.23 5.01
N ILE A 109 -0.63 -13.56 4.75
CA ILE A 109 -1.03 -14.19 3.51
C ILE A 109 -1.56 -13.10 2.59
N ILE A 110 -0.81 -12.78 1.54
CA ILE A 110 -1.12 -11.65 0.66
C ILE A 110 -1.71 -12.14 -0.65
N LYS A 111 -2.79 -11.48 -1.06
CA LYS A 111 -3.36 -11.65 -2.40
C LYS A 111 -3.46 -10.26 -3.02
N TYR A 112 -2.83 -10.08 -4.19
CA TYR A 112 -2.93 -8.82 -4.94
C TYR A 112 -4.08 -8.91 -5.93
N GLU A 113 -4.81 -7.81 -6.10
CA GLU A 113 -5.89 -7.70 -7.07
C GLU A 113 -5.80 -6.36 -7.80
N LEU A 114 -5.87 -6.40 -9.13
CA LEU A 114 -5.86 -5.20 -9.94
C LEU A 114 -7.27 -4.63 -10.05
N ILE A 115 -7.42 -3.33 -9.78
CA ILE A 115 -8.69 -2.61 -9.88
C ILE A 115 -8.52 -1.40 -10.78
N GLU A 116 -9.65 -0.87 -11.25
CA GLU A 116 -9.65 0.41 -11.95
C GLU A 116 -9.41 1.56 -10.97
N PRO A 117 -8.74 2.66 -11.40
CA PRO A 117 -8.48 3.78 -10.50
C PRO A 117 -9.72 4.36 -9.82
N GLN A 118 -10.86 4.41 -10.54
CA GLN A 118 -12.11 4.93 -9.97
C GLN A 118 -12.69 4.06 -8.85
N HIS A 119 -12.21 2.82 -8.71
CA HIS A 119 -12.64 1.92 -7.64
C HIS A 119 -11.71 1.96 -6.43
N ASN A 120 -10.65 2.76 -6.48
CA ASN A 120 -9.73 2.90 -5.34
C ASN A 120 -10.30 3.89 -4.32
N ILE A 121 -10.87 3.36 -3.26
CA ILE A 121 -11.55 4.17 -2.24
C ILE A 121 -10.60 5.01 -1.38
N ALA A 122 -9.29 4.75 -1.44
CA ALA A 122 -8.31 5.55 -0.71
C ALA A 122 -7.96 6.86 -1.42
N THR A 123 -8.21 6.96 -2.73
CA THR A 123 -7.80 8.12 -3.55
C THR A 123 -8.47 9.42 -3.08
N LYS A 124 -9.69 9.36 -2.58
CA LYS A 124 -10.44 10.54 -2.13
C LYS A 124 -9.72 11.33 -1.04
N MET A 125 -8.89 10.67 -0.25
CA MET A 125 -8.16 11.31 0.86
C MET A 125 -6.91 12.04 0.42
N LEU A 126 -6.52 11.93 -0.85
CA LEU A 126 -5.36 12.66 -1.39
C LEU A 126 -5.71 14.10 -1.74
N SER A 127 -6.97 14.40 -1.92
CA SER A 127 -7.46 15.76 -2.18
C SER A 127 -7.68 16.49 -0.87
N SER A 128 -7.21 17.71 -0.81
CA SER A 128 -7.41 18.56 0.38
C SER A 128 -8.45 19.62 0.11
#